data_980263111402aabb0f413397a4a34208
#
_entry.id   980263111402aabb0f413397a4a34208
#
_cell.length_a   1.000
_cell.length_b   1.000
_cell.length_c   1.000
_cell.angle_alpha   90.00
_cell.angle_beta   90.00
_cell.angle_gamma   90.00
#
_symmetry.space_group_name_H-M   'P 1'
#
loop_
_entity.id
_entity.type
_entity.pdbx_description
1 polymer ?
#
loop_
_entity_poly.entity_id
_entity_poly.type
_entity_poly.pdbx_seq_one_letter_code
_entity_poly.pdbx_strand_id
1 'polypeptide(L)'
;MLETWRWFGPDDPVSLEQIRQAGATGVVSSLSHIPTGEVWPLVDIEAHKQLIESAGLVWSVVESVPLHNDIKTRSGHYRQLISNYQKTLINLGAAGIHTVCYNFMPVVDWTRTNLEYVLPDNSQALRFDIVDFAVYDIFVLQRSGATDSYDKAVVEGARARFEGLDQPAVAALENNIIAGLPGGEGSYDRAGILAAINHFNQFDNEAYRQNLIAFLRDIMPAAEIADINMVIHPDDPPFSLFGLPRVLSTAEDVRKLVAAVPSASNGLTLCAGSFGARGDNNLVAMAKEFGDRIHFVHLRNIKRESDGSFYESAHLEGDNDIVGLIAALLAVEAKDTSGQRAIAMRPDHGHTLTSEQADPRLKPGYSYGGRMKGLAELRGVIHALTALGTGERS
;
A
#
# COMPACT_ATOMS: atom_id res chain seq x y z
N MET A 1 -18.41 -5.87 -5.23
CA MET A 1 -17.25 -5.19 -4.60
C MET A 1 -17.73 -3.92 -3.93
N LEU A 2 -17.18 -3.56 -2.77
CA LEU A 2 -17.46 -2.31 -2.07
C LEU A 2 -16.51 -1.22 -2.55
N GLU A 3 -17.03 -0.17 -3.16
CA GLU A 3 -16.26 0.94 -3.69
C GLU A 3 -15.84 1.90 -2.58
N THR A 4 -14.52 2.04 -2.36
CA THR A 4 -13.98 2.80 -1.25
C THR A 4 -13.00 3.89 -1.73
N TRP A 5 -12.73 4.83 -0.83
CA TRP A 5 -11.85 5.96 -1.06
C TRP A 5 -10.92 6.21 0.13
N ARG A 6 -9.62 6.37 -0.12
CA ARG A 6 -8.67 6.76 0.93
C ARG A 6 -8.88 8.21 1.33
N TRP A 7 -9.19 8.43 2.60
CA TRP A 7 -9.36 9.74 3.22
C TRP A 7 -8.41 9.90 4.40
N PHE A 8 -7.68 11.02 4.44
CA PHE A 8 -6.62 11.27 5.42
C PHE A 8 -7.10 12.02 6.67
N GLY A 9 -8.39 12.15 6.86
CA GLY A 9 -8.96 12.85 8.01
C GLY A 9 -9.43 14.26 7.69
N PRO A 10 -9.82 15.05 8.72
CA PRO A 10 -10.44 16.36 8.53
C PRO A 10 -9.60 17.37 7.73
N ASP A 11 -8.28 17.22 7.73
CA ASP A 11 -7.35 18.09 6.99
C ASP A 11 -7.07 17.61 5.55
N ASP A 12 -7.76 16.56 5.10
CA ASP A 12 -7.65 16.11 3.70
C ASP A 12 -8.26 17.18 2.77
N PRO A 13 -7.54 17.60 1.71
CA PRO A 13 -8.11 18.54 0.73
C PRO A 13 -9.34 17.98 0.02
N VAL A 14 -9.52 16.67 -0.01
CA VAL A 14 -10.72 16.01 -0.54
C VAL A 14 -11.71 15.75 0.60
N SER A 15 -12.86 16.43 0.55
CA SER A 15 -13.90 16.30 1.58
C SER A 15 -14.70 14.99 1.46
N LEU A 16 -15.33 14.58 2.56
CA LEU A 16 -16.22 13.40 2.57
C LEU A 16 -17.41 13.58 1.59
N GLU A 17 -17.89 14.81 1.40
CA GLU A 17 -18.92 15.09 0.42
C GLU A 17 -18.43 14.83 -1.02
N GLN A 18 -17.22 15.28 -1.37
CA GLN A 18 -16.61 14.99 -2.67
C GLN A 18 -16.40 13.48 -2.88
N ILE A 19 -15.98 12.75 -1.84
CA ILE A 19 -15.85 11.29 -1.88
C ILE A 19 -17.19 10.63 -2.23
N ARG A 20 -18.27 11.09 -1.60
CA ARG A 20 -19.61 10.61 -1.90
C ARG A 20 -20.06 10.98 -3.32
N GLN A 21 -19.75 12.19 -3.79
CA GLN A 21 -20.03 12.63 -5.17
C GLN A 21 -19.24 11.84 -6.22
N ALA A 22 -18.03 11.41 -5.89
CA ALA A 22 -17.26 10.46 -6.73
C ALA A 22 -17.94 9.08 -6.81
N GLY A 23 -18.92 8.80 -5.92
CA GLY A 23 -19.73 7.60 -5.90
C GLY A 23 -19.19 6.49 -4.98
N ALA A 24 -18.13 6.74 -4.24
CA ALA A 24 -17.71 5.80 -3.20
C ALA A 24 -18.76 5.72 -2.08
N THR A 25 -18.94 4.54 -1.53
CA THR A 25 -19.83 4.27 -0.40
C THR A 25 -19.05 3.96 0.88
N GLY A 26 -17.80 3.55 0.73
CA GLY A 26 -16.90 3.25 1.83
C GLY A 26 -15.70 4.20 1.88
N VAL A 27 -15.16 4.34 3.09
CA VAL A 27 -13.94 5.12 3.37
C VAL A 27 -12.87 4.19 3.90
N VAL A 28 -11.64 4.42 3.43
CA VAL A 28 -10.41 3.84 3.98
C VAL A 28 -9.70 4.95 4.73
N SER A 29 -9.51 4.81 6.03
CA SER A 29 -8.94 5.86 6.87
C SER A 29 -8.11 5.31 8.02
N SER A 30 -7.46 6.21 8.78
CA SER A 30 -6.59 5.90 9.90
C SER A 30 -6.61 7.04 10.92
N LEU A 31 -6.32 6.76 12.20
CA LEU A 31 -6.14 7.77 13.24
C LEU A 31 -4.69 8.24 13.31
N SER A 32 -4.25 9.00 12.29
CA SER A 32 -2.86 9.43 12.14
C SER A 32 -2.36 10.38 13.23
N HIS A 33 -3.25 10.94 14.06
CA HIS A 33 -2.89 11.78 15.20
C HIS A 33 -2.40 10.99 16.43
N ILE A 34 -2.65 9.67 16.46
CA ILE A 34 -2.19 8.80 17.54
C ILE A 34 -0.79 8.29 17.20
N PRO A 35 0.21 8.47 18.07
CA PRO A 35 1.57 8.03 17.82
C PRO A 35 1.66 6.52 17.56
N THR A 36 2.59 6.12 16.68
CA THR A 36 2.86 4.71 16.37
C THR A 36 3.18 3.91 17.63
N GLY A 37 2.49 2.80 17.80
CA GLY A 37 2.66 1.91 18.96
C GLY A 37 1.78 2.21 20.16
N GLU A 38 1.04 3.31 20.16
CA GLU A 38 0.05 3.61 21.17
C GLU A 38 -1.30 2.93 20.89
N VAL A 39 -2.07 2.71 21.95
CA VAL A 39 -3.43 2.14 21.84
C VAL A 39 -4.36 3.19 21.25
N TRP A 40 -5.15 2.81 20.25
CA TRP A 40 -6.24 3.65 19.78
C TRP A 40 -7.43 3.52 20.73
N PRO A 41 -7.81 4.58 21.45
CA PRO A 41 -8.95 4.56 22.35
C PRO A 41 -10.26 4.36 21.58
N LEU A 42 -11.18 3.59 22.14
CA LEU A 42 -12.50 3.35 21.52
C LEU A 42 -13.24 4.66 21.23
N VAL A 43 -13.15 5.65 22.13
CA VAL A 43 -13.79 6.96 21.96
C VAL A 43 -13.28 7.71 20.73
N ASP A 44 -11.99 7.63 20.41
CA ASP A 44 -11.42 8.28 19.22
C ASP A 44 -11.80 7.56 17.95
N ILE A 45 -11.86 6.21 18.00
CA ILE A 45 -12.33 5.38 16.89
C ILE A 45 -13.81 5.70 16.59
N GLU A 46 -14.66 5.73 17.61
CA GLU A 46 -16.09 6.05 17.46
C GLU A 46 -16.32 7.47 16.95
N ALA A 47 -15.57 8.44 17.45
CA ALA A 47 -15.66 9.83 16.99
C ALA A 47 -15.29 9.96 15.49
N HIS A 48 -14.21 9.31 15.06
CA HIS A 48 -13.81 9.31 13.65
C HIS A 48 -14.82 8.58 12.77
N LYS A 49 -15.33 7.45 13.23
CA LYS A 49 -16.39 6.68 12.56
C LYS A 49 -17.66 7.52 12.39
N GLN A 50 -18.11 8.17 13.45
CA GLN A 50 -19.30 9.02 13.42
C GLN A 50 -19.14 10.19 12.43
N LEU A 51 -17.93 10.78 12.32
CA LEU A 51 -17.65 11.82 11.34
C LEU A 51 -17.88 11.31 9.91
N ILE A 52 -17.39 10.12 9.58
CA ILE A 52 -17.55 9.48 8.27
C ILE A 52 -19.03 9.13 8.02
N GLU A 53 -19.70 8.53 9.01
CA GLU A 53 -21.10 8.11 8.90
C GLU A 53 -22.06 9.30 8.78
N SER A 54 -21.76 10.43 9.40
CA SER A 54 -22.56 11.66 9.28
C SER A 54 -22.59 12.21 7.86
N ALA A 55 -21.57 11.88 7.05
CA ALA A 55 -21.52 12.20 5.62
C ALA A 55 -22.25 11.14 4.73
N GLY A 56 -22.85 10.11 5.34
CA GLY A 56 -23.53 9.01 4.62
C GLY A 56 -22.57 8.01 3.99
N LEU A 57 -21.38 7.85 4.55
CA LEU A 57 -20.34 6.90 4.15
C LEU A 57 -20.10 5.88 5.27
N VAL A 58 -19.41 4.78 4.99
CA VAL A 58 -19.03 3.76 5.97
C VAL A 58 -17.52 3.70 6.12
N TRP A 59 -16.98 3.69 7.34
CA TRP A 59 -15.56 3.40 7.54
C TRP A 59 -15.31 1.91 7.36
N SER A 60 -14.89 1.52 6.18
CA SER A 60 -14.84 0.13 5.73
C SER A 60 -13.50 -0.55 6.03
N VAL A 61 -12.41 0.19 5.97
CA VAL A 61 -11.04 -0.34 6.15
C VAL A 61 -10.21 0.66 6.94
N VAL A 62 -9.46 0.15 7.91
CA VAL A 62 -8.36 0.88 8.52
C VAL A 62 -7.10 0.66 7.69
N GLU A 63 -6.50 1.74 7.18
CA GLU A 63 -5.23 1.68 6.47
C GLU A 63 -4.36 2.88 6.88
N SER A 64 -3.46 2.70 7.86
CA SER A 64 -3.20 1.48 8.63
C SER A 64 -3.22 1.78 10.13
N VAL A 65 -3.16 0.72 10.96
CA VAL A 65 -2.58 0.83 12.29
C VAL A 65 -1.08 0.64 12.11
N PRO A 66 -0.23 1.69 12.30
CA PRO A 66 1.19 1.61 11.98
C PRO A 66 1.94 0.64 12.90
N LEU A 67 2.89 -0.12 12.33
CA LEU A 67 3.73 -1.04 13.09
C LEU A 67 5.05 -0.37 13.46
N HIS A 68 5.33 -0.27 14.75
CA HIS A 68 6.60 0.23 15.25
C HIS A 68 7.77 -0.69 14.83
N ASN A 69 8.94 -0.12 14.55
CA ASN A 69 10.12 -0.88 14.12
C ASN A 69 10.56 -1.95 15.15
N ASP A 70 10.38 -1.72 16.45
CA ASP A 70 10.64 -2.73 17.47
C ASP A 70 9.81 -4.00 17.27
N ILE A 71 8.56 -3.90 16.78
CA ILE A 71 7.73 -5.08 16.43
C ILE A 71 8.35 -5.79 15.23
N LYS A 72 8.71 -5.05 14.18
CA LYS A 72 9.29 -5.58 12.94
C LYS A 72 10.63 -6.30 13.19
N THR A 73 11.42 -5.81 14.14
CA THR A 73 12.73 -6.37 14.49
C THR A 73 12.72 -7.27 15.73
N ARG A 74 11.57 -7.36 16.42
CA ARG A 74 11.40 -8.08 17.71
C ARG A 74 12.42 -7.65 18.77
N SER A 75 12.70 -6.37 18.82
CA SER A 75 13.66 -5.73 19.74
C SER A 75 12.99 -4.73 20.68
N GLY A 76 13.75 -4.11 21.55
CA GLY A 76 13.26 -3.04 22.41
C GLY A 76 12.00 -3.40 23.21
N HIS A 77 10.97 -2.60 23.06
CA HIS A 77 9.70 -2.75 23.80
C HIS A 77 8.62 -3.53 23.02
N TYR A 78 8.99 -4.35 22.04
CA TYR A 78 8.05 -4.99 21.10
C TYR A 78 6.89 -5.72 21.79
N ARG A 79 7.10 -6.35 22.97
CA ARG A 79 6.02 -7.07 23.68
C ARG A 79 4.92 -6.12 24.16
N GLN A 80 5.29 -4.95 24.68
CA GLN A 80 4.32 -3.93 25.09
C GLN A 80 3.58 -3.37 23.85
N LEU A 81 4.32 -3.12 22.78
CA LEU A 81 3.77 -2.61 21.53
C LEU A 81 2.80 -3.61 20.88
N ILE A 82 3.10 -4.92 20.94
CA ILE A 82 2.15 -5.97 20.52
C ILE A 82 0.90 -5.96 21.40
N SER A 83 1.05 -5.83 22.73
CA SER A 83 -0.11 -5.74 23.63
C SER A 83 -0.98 -4.51 23.33
N ASN A 84 -0.37 -3.38 22.98
CA ASN A 84 -1.08 -2.17 22.58
C ASN A 84 -1.81 -2.39 21.23
N TYR A 85 -1.14 -3.05 20.28
CA TYR A 85 -1.74 -3.40 18.99
C TYR A 85 -2.96 -4.30 19.14
N GLN A 86 -2.86 -5.35 19.98
CA GLN A 86 -3.99 -6.24 20.32
C GLN A 86 -5.18 -5.46 20.90
N LYS A 87 -4.94 -4.51 21.84
CA LYS A 87 -5.99 -3.66 22.40
C LYS A 87 -6.64 -2.79 21.33
N THR A 88 -5.84 -2.24 20.42
CA THR A 88 -6.37 -1.46 19.29
C THR A 88 -7.29 -2.31 18.40
N LEU A 89 -6.91 -3.57 18.10
CA LEU A 89 -7.77 -4.48 17.34
C LEU A 89 -9.09 -4.75 18.06
N ILE A 90 -9.05 -5.03 19.36
CA ILE A 90 -10.28 -5.23 20.16
C ILE A 90 -11.18 -3.99 20.10
N ASN A 91 -10.62 -2.79 20.23
CA ASN A 91 -11.38 -1.54 20.16
C ASN A 91 -11.97 -1.30 18.75
N LEU A 92 -11.24 -1.62 17.69
CA LEU A 92 -11.74 -1.53 16.31
C LEU A 92 -12.90 -2.51 16.06
N GLY A 93 -12.77 -3.76 16.50
CA GLY A 93 -13.85 -4.75 16.41
C GLY A 93 -15.08 -4.32 17.21
N ALA A 94 -14.91 -3.78 18.44
CA ALA A 94 -16.00 -3.23 19.24
C ALA A 94 -16.71 -2.06 18.54
N ALA A 95 -15.99 -1.26 17.75
CA ALA A 95 -16.57 -0.21 16.92
C ALA A 95 -17.19 -0.73 15.61
N GLY A 96 -17.12 -2.04 15.32
CA GLY A 96 -17.66 -2.66 14.10
C GLY A 96 -16.84 -2.39 12.85
N ILE A 97 -15.51 -2.26 12.99
CA ILE A 97 -14.59 -2.12 11.88
C ILE A 97 -13.77 -3.41 11.78
N HIS A 98 -13.96 -4.17 10.69
CA HIS A 98 -13.54 -5.56 10.60
C HIS A 98 -12.37 -5.80 9.62
N THR A 99 -11.80 -4.77 8.99
CA THR A 99 -10.66 -4.92 8.07
C THR A 99 -9.57 -3.93 8.42
N VAL A 100 -8.37 -4.46 8.73
CA VAL A 100 -7.19 -3.69 9.10
C VAL A 100 -6.04 -4.03 8.14
N CYS A 101 -5.71 -3.08 7.26
CA CYS A 101 -4.54 -3.16 6.39
C CYS A 101 -3.30 -2.72 7.16
N TYR A 102 -2.19 -3.42 6.97
CA TYR A 102 -0.92 -3.11 7.62
C TYR A 102 0.27 -3.39 6.69
N ASN A 103 1.39 -2.71 6.96
CA ASN A 103 2.66 -2.86 6.25
C ASN A 103 3.70 -3.52 7.15
N PHE A 104 4.57 -4.37 6.55
CA PHE A 104 5.69 -5.00 7.26
C PHE A 104 7.00 -4.82 6.49
N MET A 105 7.20 -3.64 5.92
CA MET A 105 8.40 -3.30 5.17
C MET A 105 9.44 -2.63 6.08
N PRO A 106 10.75 -2.87 5.88
CA PRO A 106 11.80 -2.20 6.64
C PRO A 106 12.04 -0.80 6.11
N VAL A 107 12.22 0.18 7.00
CA VAL A 107 12.62 1.57 6.77
C VAL A 107 11.58 2.39 6.00
N VAL A 108 11.26 2.02 4.76
CA VAL A 108 10.26 2.72 3.94
C VAL A 108 9.17 1.75 3.50
N ASP A 109 7.93 2.08 3.85
CA ASP A 109 6.75 1.26 3.50
C ASP A 109 6.29 1.49 2.05
N TRP A 110 6.71 2.60 1.45
CA TRP A 110 6.45 2.98 0.08
C TRP A 110 7.47 4.02 -0.36
N THR A 111 7.91 3.99 -1.62
CA THR A 111 8.78 5.05 -2.16
C THR A 111 8.63 5.20 -3.67
N ARG A 112 8.85 6.42 -4.14
CA ARG A 112 8.99 6.80 -5.55
C ARG A 112 10.14 7.78 -5.69
N THR A 113 10.72 7.84 -6.87
CA THR A 113 11.82 8.76 -7.18
C THR A 113 11.32 10.06 -7.80
N ASN A 114 10.15 10.02 -8.44
CA ASN A 114 9.50 11.20 -9.02
C ASN A 114 7.99 11.17 -8.71
N LEU A 115 7.52 12.22 -8.05
CA LEU A 115 6.11 12.35 -7.63
C LEU A 115 5.27 13.13 -8.64
N GLU A 116 5.90 13.73 -9.67
CA GLU A 116 5.29 14.60 -10.67
C GLU A 116 5.74 14.24 -12.09
N TYR A 117 5.89 12.93 -12.36
CA TYR A 117 6.30 12.45 -13.68
C TYR A 117 5.26 12.80 -14.74
N VAL A 118 5.65 13.68 -15.69
CA VAL A 118 4.75 14.19 -16.71
C VAL A 118 4.49 13.14 -17.79
N LEU A 119 3.22 12.83 -18.00
CA LEU A 119 2.76 11.91 -19.04
C LEU A 119 2.48 12.65 -20.36
N PRO A 120 2.32 11.92 -21.50
CA PRO A 120 2.07 12.55 -22.81
C PRO A 120 0.82 13.44 -22.90
N ASP A 121 -0.16 13.24 -22.04
CA ASP A 121 -1.38 14.05 -21.92
C ASP A 121 -1.23 15.25 -20.95
N ASN A 122 0.01 15.51 -20.46
CA ASN A 122 0.35 16.52 -19.47
C ASN A 122 -0.23 16.29 -18.07
N SER A 123 -0.83 15.16 -17.78
CA SER A 123 -1.09 14.75 -16.40
C SER A 123 0.20 14.32 -15.72
N GLN A 124 0.20 14.27 -14.39
CA GLN A 124 1.37 13.84 -13.61
C GLN A 124 1.07 12.53 -12.90
N ALA A 125 2.05 11.63 -12.95
CA ALA A 125 2.00 10.30 -12.33
C ALA A 125 3.15 10.11 -11.33
N LEU A 126 3.02 9.09 -10.50
CA LEU A 126 4.10 8.65 -9.62
C LEU A 126 5.01 7.68 -10.39
N ARG A 127 6.35 7.85 -10.27
CA ARG A 127 7.34 7.02 -10.93
C ARG A 127 8.40 6.53 -9.95
N PHE A 128 8.77 5.27 -10.08
CA PHE A 128 9.98 4.70 -9.53
C PHE A 128 10.98 4.47 -10.67
N ASP A 129 12.12 5.13 -10.62
CA ASP A 129 13.24 4.96 -11.55
C ASP A 129 14.40 4.33 -10.77
N ILE A 130 14.83 3.13 -11.18
CA ILE A 130 15.90 2.39 -10.48
C ILE A 130 17.23 3.11 -10.53
N VAL A 131 17.50 3.86 -11.61
CA VAL A 131 18.74 4.64 -11.76
C VAL A 131 18.74 5.83 -10.80
N ASP A 132 17.61 6.56 -10.69
CA ASP A 132 17.48 7.65 -9.73
C ASP A 132 17.56 7.14 -8.28
N PHE A 133 16.96 5.98 -8.00
CA PHE A 133 17.08 5.37 -6.68
C PHE A 133 18.54 4.99 -6.37
N ALA A 134 19.27 4.44 -7.35
CA ALA A 134 20.68 4.13 -7.20
C ALA A 134 21.53 5.40 -7.05
N VAL A 135 21.17 6.53 -7.72
CA VAL A 135 21.82 7.84 -7.48
C VAL A 135 21.71 8.21 -6.01
N TYR A 136 20.50 8.12 -5.44
CA TYR A 136 20.30 8.44 -4.03
C TYR A 136 21.11 7.52 -3.11
N ASP A 137 21.00 6.21 -3.28
CA ASP A 137 21.64 5.21 -2.40
C ASP A 137 23.16 5.27 -2.44
N ILE A 138 23.75 5.37 -3.65
CA ILE A 138 25.21 5.29 -3.87
C ILE A 138 25.89 6.64 -3.62
N PHE A 139 25.35 7.74 -4.16
CA PHE A 139 26.07 9.01 -4.21
C PHE A 139 25.57 10.05 -3.21
N VAL A 140 24.29 10.02 -2.84
CA VAL A 140 23.70 10.99 -1.91
C VAL A 140 23.74 10.45 -0.48
N LEU A 141 23.16 9.27 -0.26
CA LEU A 141 23.13 8.59 1.05
C LEU A 141 24.49 7.96 1.37
N GLN A 142 25.25 7.56 0.36
CA GLN A 142 26.60 6.94 0.47
C GLN A 142 26.57 5.69 1.38
N ARG A 143 25.52 4.87 1.23
CA ARG A 143 25.39 3.64 2.00
C ARG A 143 26.56 2.69 1.71
N SER A 144 27.16 2.13 2.75
CA SER A 144 28.25 1.15 2.61
C SER A 144 27.78 -0.09 1.83
N GLY A 145 28.52 -0.47 0.78
CA GLY A 145 28.19 -1.61 -0.08
C GLY A 145 27.00 -1.38 -1.03
N ALA A 146 26.54 -0.12 -1.20
CA ALA A 146 25.39 0.18 -2.06
C ALA A 146 25.57 -0.33 -3.50
N THR A 147 26.76 -0.19 -4.07
CA THR A 147 27.06 -0.63 -5.45
C THR A 147 26.82 -2.12 -5.68
N ASP A 148 26.95 -2.94 -4.65
CA ASP A 148 26.77 -4.40 -4.76
C ASP A 148 25.29 -4.80 -4.84
N SER A 149 24.39 -3.84 -4.57
CA SER A 149 22.93 -4.02 -4.62
C SER A 149 22.33 -3.80 -6.01
N TYR A 150 23.12 -3.37 -6.99
CA TYR A 150 22.64 -3.00 -8.33
C TYR A 150 23.47 -3.65 -9.45
N ASP A 151 22.81 -3.89 -10.57
CA ASP A 151 23.49 -4.30 -11.78
C ASP A 151 24.47 -3.22 -12.28
N LYS A 152 25.55 -3.65 -12.92
CA LYS A 152 26.60 -2.74 -13.39
C LYS A 152 26.08 -1.61 -14.28
N ALA A 153 25.12 -1.89 -15.16
CA ALA A 153 24.49 -0.89 -16.02
C ALA A 153 23.75 0.19 -15.23
N VAL A 154 23.07 -0.19 -14.14
CA VAL A 154 22.39 0.74 -13.24
C VAL A 154 23.40 1.62 -12.51
N VAL A 155 24.52 1.04 -12.02
CA VAL A 155 25.58 1.80 -11.34
C VAL A 155 26.23 2.81 -12.29
N GLU A 156 26.52 2.42 -13.52
CA GLU A 156 27.09 3.30 -14.56
C GLU A 156 26.10 4.43 -14.93
N GLY A 157 24.83 4.09 -15.13
CA GLY A 157 23.76 5.05 -15.37
C GLY A 157 23.58 6.04 -14.22
N ALA A 158 23.60 5.56 -12.97
CA ALA A 158 23.51 6.38 -11.79
C ALA A 158 24.66 7.38 -11.64
N ARG A 159 25.88 6.94 -11.96
CA ARG A 159 27.06 7.84 -11.97
C ARG A 159 26.89 8.96 -12.98
N ALA A 160 26.58 8.61 -14.23
CA ALA A 160 26.41 9.58 -15.31
C ALA A 160 25.27 10.58 -14.99
N ARG A 161 24.18 10.09 -14.40
CA ARG A 161 23.04 10.94 -14.00
C ARG A 161 23.41 11.87 -12.84
N PHE A 162 24.12 11.36 -11.82
CA PHE A 162 24.55 12.17 -10.67
C PHE A 162 25.48 13.31 -11.07
N GLU A 163 26.39 13.09 -12.02
CA GLU A 163 27.30 14.13 -12.56
C GLU A 163 26.55 15.30 -13.22
N GLY A 164 25.33 15.05 -13.70
CA GLY A 164 24.45 16.06 -14.31
C GLY A 164 23.46 16.74 -13.36
N LEU A 165 23.35 16.30 -12.10
CA LEU A 165 22.39 16.87 -11.15
C LEU A 165 22.99 18.09 -10.42
N ASP A 166 22.16 19.13 -10.29
CA ASP A 166 22.45 20.24 -9.38
C ASP A 166 21.95 19.96 -7.96
N GLN A 167 22.32 20.80 -6.99
CA GLN A 167 21.93 20.62 -5.59
C GLN A 167 20.42 20.64 -5.36
N PRO A 168 19.62 21.51 -6.00
CA PRO A 168 18.16 21.46 -5.90
C PRO A 168 17.55 20.13 -6.38
N ALA A 169 18.06 19.57 -7.50
CA ALA A 169 17.58 18.29 -8.03
C ALA A 169 17.92 17.12 -7.09
N VAL A 170 19.12 17.13 -6.51
CA VAL A 170 19.53 16.14 -5.48
C VAL A 170 18.60 16.22 -4.25
N ALA A 171 18.33 17.42 -3.77
CA ALA A 171 17.42 17.60 -2.62
C ALA A 171 15.98 17.17 -2.93
N ALA A 172 15.48 17.43 -4.14
CA ALA A 172 14.17 16.98 -4.57
C ALA A 172 14.09 15.44 -4.65
N LEU A 173 15.12 14.80 -5.22
CA LEU A 173 15.22 13.33 -5.28
C LEU A 173 15.22 12.72 -3.87
N GLU A 174 16.05 13.24 -2.97
CA GLU A 174 16.10 12.79 -1.58
C GLU A 174 14.74 12.94 -0.90
N ASN A 175 14.10 14.10 -1.02
CA ASN A 175 12.78 14.35 -0.44
C ASN A 175 11.72 13.37 -0.98
N ASN A 176 11.72 13.10 -2.29
CA ASN A 176 10.77 12.14 -2.89
C ASN A 176 10.94 10.73 -2.32
N ILE A 177 12.19 10.27 -2.17
CA ILE A 177 12.49 8.92 -1.71
C ILE A 177 12.15 8.73 -0.23
N ILE A 178 12.43 9.73 0.61
CA ILE A 178 12.25 9.63 2.07
C ILE A 178 10.91 10.19 2.58
N ALA A 179 10.14 10.87 1.73
CA ALA A 179 8.86 11.45 2.11
C ALA A 179 7.83 10.42 2.61
N GLY A 180 7.90 9.19 2.07
CA GLY A 180 6.97 8.12 2.40
C GLY A 180 5.52 8.44 1.99
N LEU A 181 4.61 7.51 2.28
CA LEU A 181 3.17 7.76 2.13
C LEU A 181 2.68 8.72 3.22
N PRO A 182 1.76 9.61 2.89
CA PRO A 182 1.05 10.40 3.89
C PRO A 182 0.42 9.49 4.95
N GLY A 183 0.77 9.71 6.24
CA GLY A 183 0.30 8.89 7.37
C GLY A 183 1.14 7.64 7.67
N GLY A 184 2.28 7.45 6.98
CA GLY A 184 3.31 6.45 7.35
C GLY A 184 4.14 6.88 8.57
N GLU A 185 5.08 6.03 8.98
CA GLU A 185 6.08 6.39 10.01
C GLU A 185 6.89 7.60 9.50
N GLY A 186 7.18 8.56 10.40
CA GLY A 186 7.68 9.89 10.08
C GLY A 186 8.90 9.93 9.15
N SER A 187 9.09 11.08 8.51
CA SER A 187 10.25 11.32 7.64
C SER A 187 11.57 11.21 8.40
N TYR A 188 12.52 10.50 7.81
CA TYR A 188 13.89 10.44 8.30
C TYR A 188 14.70 11.64 7.75
N ASP A 189 15.67 12.10 8.51
CA ASP A 189 16.81 12.79 7.94
C ASP A 189 17.82 11.74 7.40
N ARG A 190 18.87 12.21 6.73
CA ARG A 190 19.88 11.31 6.12
C ARG A 190 20.60 10.42 7.16
N ALA A 191 20.87 10.93 8.35
CA ALA A 191 21.49 10.17 9.44
C ALA A 191 20.51 9.14 10.01
N GLY A 192 19.25 9.52 10.18
CA GLY A 192 18.18 8.65 10.67
C GLY A 192 17.88 7.49 9.73
N ILE A 193 17.81 7.73 8.41
CA ILE A 193 17.59 6.64 7.45
C ILE A 193 18.77 5.66 7.42
N LEU A 194 20.02 6.14 7.48
CA LEU A 194 21.20 5.27 7.60
C LEU A 194 21.18 4.44 8.88
N ALA A 195 20.81 5.02 9.99
CA ALA A 195 20.69 4.30 11.26
C ALA A 195 19.60 3.23 11.19
N ALA A 196 18.45 3.55 10.59
CA ALA A 196 17.37 2.61 10.36
C ALA A 196 17.80 1.46 9.42
N ILE A 197 18.44 1.76 8.30
CA ILE A 197 18.99 0.74 7.38
C ILE A 197 19.95 -0.19 8.13
N ASN A 198 20.90 0.35 8.89
CA ASN A 198 21.86 -0.45 9.65
C ASN A 198 21.18 -1.33 10.70
N HIS A 199 20.07 -0.86 11.29
CA HIS A 199 19.30 -1.67 12.24
C HIS A 199 18.62 -2.86 11.57
N PHE A 200 18.12 -2.72 10.33
CA PHE A 200 17.47 -3.81 9.60
C PHE A 200 18.44 -4.71 8.84
N ASN A 201 19.66 -4.28 8.51
CA ASN A 201 20.67 -5.06 7.78
C ASN A 201 21.12 -6.37 8.49
N GLN A 202 20.79 -6.52 9.76
CA GLN A 202 21.08 -7.77 10.50
C GLN A 202 20.15 -8.93 10.11
N PHE A 203 19.09 -8.67 9.35
CA PHE A 203 18.12 -9.68 8.94
C PHE A 203 18.28 -10.00 7.45
N ASP A 204 18.35 -11.27 7.12
CA ASP A 204 18.07 -11.73 5.77
C ASP A 204 16.56 -11.89 5.55
N ASN A 205 16.15 -12.23 4.32
CA ASN A 205 14.73 -12.37 3.98
C ASN A 205 14.02 -13.42 4.86
N GLU A 206 14.68 -14.51 5.22
CA GLU A 206 14.03 -15.56 6.01
C GLU A 206 13.91 -15.16 7.49
N ALA A 207 14.96 -14.61 8.08
CA ALA A 207 14.91 -14.10 9.45
C ALA A 207 13.85 -13.00 9.60
N TYR A 208 13.74 -12.10 8.61
CA TYR A 208 12.73 -11.06 8.63
C TYR A 208 11.31 -11.62 8.44
N ARG A 209 11.13 -12.62 7.58
CA ARG A 209 9.87 -13.36 7.42
C ARG A 209 9.46 -14.05 8.73
N GLN A 210 10.39 -14.63 9.48
CA GLN A 210 10.09 -15.21 10.78
C GLN A 210 9.61 -14.17 11.80
N ASN A 211 10.11 -12.94 11.75
CA ASN A 211 9.58 -11.85 12.58
C ASN A 211 8.13 -11.50 12.22
N LEU A 212 7.79 -11.45 10.92
CA LEU A 212 6.40 -11.27 10.47
C LEU A 212 5.49 -12.41 10.93
N ILE A 213 5.92 -13.66 10.77
CA ILE A 213 5.16 -14.84 11.22
C ILE A 213 4.94 -14.78 12.73
N ALA A 214 5.97 -14.43 13.50
CA ALA A 214 5.87 -14.32 14.94
C ALA A 214 4.93 -13.17 15.36
N PHE A 215 4.99 -12.01 14.69
CA PHE A 215 4.03 -10.92 14.89
C PHE A 215 2.59 -11.40 14.65
N LEU A 216 2.33 -12.06 13.53
CA LEU A 216 0.99 -12.57 13.22
C LEU A 216 0.50 -13.57 14.27
N ARG A 217 1.35 -14.51 14.70
CA ARG A 217 0.98 -15.46 15.77
C ARG A 217 0.63 -14.76 17.08
N ASP A 218 1.31 -13.68 17.40
CA ASP A 218 1.04 -12.90 18.61
C ASP A 218 -0.32 -12.15 18.51
N ILE A 219 -0.72 -11.64 17.35
CA ILE A 219 -1.92 -10.80 17.21
C ILE A 219 -3.18 -11.57 16.77
N MET A 220 -3.04 -12.73 16.10
CA MET A 220 -4.20 -13.48 15.59
C MET A 220 -5.26 -13.79 16.63
N PRO A 221 -4.93 -14.20 17.88
CA PRO A 221 -5.97 -14.43 18.88
C PRO A 221 -6.85 -13.21 19.17
N ALA A 222 -6.25 -12.02 19.17
CA ALA A 222 -7.01 -10.78 19.38
C ALA A 222 -7.84 -10.41 18.13
N ALA A 223 -7.28 -10.62 16.94
CA ALA A 223 -7.99 -10.39 15.66
C ALA A 223 -9.21 -11.31 15.53
N GLU A 224 -9.08 -12.60 15.87
CA GLU A 224 -10.17 -13.59 15.84
C GLU A 224 -11.28 -13.24 16.84
N ILE A 225 -10.93 -12.86 18.09
CA ILE A 225 -11.90 -12.42 19.10
C ILE A 225 -12.64 -11.16 18.65
N ALA A 226 -11.95 -10.25 17.98
CA ALA A 226 -12.50 -8.97 17.52
C ALA A 226 -13.19 -9.07 16.14
N ASP A 227 -13.23 -10.25 15.53
CA ASP A 227 -13.74 -10.47 14.17
C ASP A 227 -13.07 -9.55 13.14
N ILE A 228 -11.73 -9.44 13.22
CA ILE A 228 -10.92 -8.59 12.32
C ILE A 228 -10.14 -9.44 11.31
N ASN A 229 -10.21 -9.04 10.06
CA ASN A 229 -9.34 -9.49 8.99
C ASN A 229 -8.09 -8.59 8.96
N MET A 230 -6.94 -9.13 9.35
CA MET A 230 -5.64 -8.49 9.22
C MET A 230 -5.14 -8.69 7.80
N VAL A 231 -5.12 -7.64 6.99
CA VAL A 231 -4.78 -7.74 5.57
C VAL A 231 -3.46 -7.06 5.27
N ILE A 232 -2.42 -7.88 5.06
CA ILE A 232 -1.08 -7.37 4.78
C ILE A 232 -1.01 -6.75 3.39
N HIS A 233 -0.43 -5.55 3.29
CA HIS A 233 -0.09 -4.90 2.03
C HIS A 233 1.23 -5.48 1.49
N PRO A 234 1.34 -5.80 0.18
CA PRO A 234 2.60 -6.24 -0.40
C PRO A 234 3.66 -5.16 -0.40
N ASP A 235 4.92 -5.58 -0.54
CA ASP A 235 6.06 -4.67 -0.66
C ASP A 235 5.87 -3.70 -1.84
N ASP A 236 6.16 -2.41 -1.65
CA ASP A 236 6.05 -1.38 -2.69
C ASP A 236 7.28 -0.44 -2.69
N PRO A 237 8.17 -0.59 -3.64
CA PRO A 237 8.26 -1.60 -4.72
C PRO A 237 8.48 -3.04 -4.24
N PRO A 238 8.09 -4.06 -5.04
CA PRO A 238 8.16 -5.48 -4.65
C PRO A 238 9.55 -6.09 -4.94
N PHE A 239 10.59 -5.40 -4.53
CA PHE A 239 12.00 -5.84 -4.60
C PHE A 239 12.84 -5.12 -3.54
N SER A 240 14.06 -5.64 -3.28
CA SER A 240 14.95 -5.08 -2.27
C SER A 240 15.27 -3.60 -2.55
N LEU A 241 15.16 -2.78 -1.54
CA LEU A 241 15.61 -1.40 -1.49
C LEU A 241 16.69 -1.29 -0.41
N PHE A 242 17.76 -0.53 -0.67
CA PHE A 242 18.89 -0.38 0.25
C PHE A 242 19.54 -1.71 0.68
N GLY A 243 19.41 -2.77 -0.12
CA GLY A 243 19.85 -4.11 0.25
C GLY A 243 19.03 -4.78 1.36
N LEU A 244 17.90 -4.18 1.78
CA LEU A 244 17.06 -4.67 2.87
C LEU A 244 16.12 -5.80 2.45
N PRO A 245 15.70 -6.68 3.39
CA PRO A 245 14.80 -7.78 3.11
C PRO A 245 13.42 -7.30 2.63
N ARG A 246 12.82 -8.09 1.73
CA ARG A 246 11.42 -7.97 1.33
C ARG A 246 10.77 -9.36 1.47
N VAL A 247 9.58 -9.42 2.06
CA VAL A 247 9.01 -10.71 2.51
C VAL A 247 7.61 -10.98 1.96
N LEU A 248 7.03 -10.02 1.22
CA LEU A 248 5.74 -10.17 0.57
C LEU A 248 5.73 -9.52 -0.83
N SER A 249 6.56 -10.03 -1.72
CA SER A 249 6.72 -9.50 -3.08
C SER A 249 6.16 -10.43 -4.17
N THR A 250 5.88 -11.70 -3.84
CA THR A 250 5.47 -12.74 -4.81
C THR A 250 4.32 -13.59 -4.31
N ALA A 251 3.65 -14.32 -5.24
CA ALA A 251 2.66 -15.33 -4.88
C ALA A 251 3.22 -16.40 -3.94
N GLU A 252 4.50 -16.77 -4.09
CA GLU A 252 5.16 -17.75 -3.20
C GLU A 252 5.33 -17.21 -1.78
N ASP A 253 5.60 -15.92 -1.61
CA ASP A 253 5.64 -15.30 -0.29
C ASP A 253 4.28 -15.35 0.41
N VAL A 254 3.20 -15.11 -0.34
CA VAL A 254 1.82 -15.24 0.18
C VAL A 254 1.55 -16.68 0.63
N ARG A 255 1.92 -17.70 -0.18
CA ARG A 255 1.76 -19.13 0.18
C ARG A 255 2.47 -19.45 1.49
N LYS A 256 3.72 -19.02 1.62
CA LYS A 256 4.53 -19.24 2.85
C LYS A 256 3.87 -18.60 4.06
N LEU A 257 3.36 -17.37 3.92
CA LEU A 257 2.73 -16.65 5.03
C LEU A 257 1.42 -17.31 5.46
N VAL A 258 0.55 -17.66 4.51
CA VAL A 258 -0.74 -18.33 4.77
C VAL A 258 -0.52 -19.72 5.38
N ALA A 259 0.47 -20.48 4.89
CA ALA A 259 0.79 -21.79 5.44
C ALA A 259 1.35 -21.72 6.88
N ALA A 260 2.16 -20.68 7.17
CA ALA A 260 2.76 -20.51 8.51
C ALA A 260 1.75 -20.04 9.57
N VAL A 261 0.72 -19.28 9.14
CA VAL A 261 -0.35 -18.75 10.01
C VAL A 261 -1.71 -18.97 9.31
N PRO A 262 -2.31 -20.17 9.47
CA PRO A 262 -3.49 -20.56 8.68
C PRO A 262 -4.81 -19.94 9.16
N SER A 263 -4.79 -19.04 10.16
CA SER A 263 -5.98 -18.33 10.65
C SER A 263 -6.77 -17.67 9.52
N ALA A 264 -8.10 -17.72 9.57
CA ALA A 264 -8.96 -17.03 8.61
C ALA A 264 -8.81 -15.50 8.69
N SER A 265 -8.46 -14.98 9.86
CA SER A 265 -8.16 -13.56 10.09
C SER A 265 -6.83 -13.10 9.49
N ASN A 266 -5.96 -14.02 9.03
CA ASN A 266 -4.73 -13.70 8.30
C ASN A 266 -5.06 -13.54 6.81
N GLY A 267 -5.30 -12.32 6.39
CA GLY A 267 -5.73 -11.95 5.05
C GLY A 267 -4.68 -11.19 4.24
N LEU A 268 -5.08 -10.82 3.03
CA LEU A 268 -4.25 -10.16 2.03
C LEU A 268 -4.94 -8.89 1.51
N THR A 269 -4.18 -7.80 1.43
CA THR A 269 -4.47 -6.69 0.53
C THR A 269 -3.86 -7.02 -0.84
N LEU A 270 -4.69 -7.29 -1.85
CA LEU A 270 -4.16 -7.50 -3.20
C LEU A 270 -3.98 -6.15 -3.88
N CYS A 271 -2.77 -5.60 -3.81
CA CYS A 271 -2.41 -4.37 -4.51
C CYS A 271 -1.88 -4.69 -5.91
N ALA A 272 -2.69 -4.38 -6.93
CA ALA A 272 -2.32 -4.65 -8.31
C ALA A 272 -1.11 -3.82 -8.78
N GLY A 273 -0.95 -2.60 -8.27
CA GLY A 273 0.20 -1.78 -8.58
C GLY A 273 1.50 -2.26 -7.96
N SER A 274 1.45 -2.82 -6.74
CA SER A 274 2.64 -3.33 -6.05
C SER A 274 3.04 -4.71 -6.61
N PHE A 275 2.20 -5.74 -6.47
CA PHE A 275 2.52 -7.05 -7.04
C PHE A 275 2.79 -7.01 -8.55
N GLY A 276 2.03 -6.17 -9.27
CA GLY A 276 2.14 -6.04 -10.71
C GLY A 276 3.35 -5.27 -11.20
N ALA A 277 4.10 -4.57 -10.33
CA ALA A 277 5.39 -4.00 -10.69
C ALA A 277 6.44 -5.09 -11.02
N ARG A 278 6.20 -6.34 -10.62
CA ARG A 278 6.95 -7.52 -11.05
C ARG A 278 6.25 -8.20 -12.22
N GLY A 279 7.00 -8.50 -13.27
CA GLY A 279 6.46 -9.20 -14.44
C GLY A 279 6.20 -10.70 -14.23
N ASP A 280 6.70 -11.29 -13.15
CA ASP A 280 6.57 -12.71 -12.78
C ASP A 280 5.33 -12.99 -11.89
N ASN A 281 4.61 -11.99 -11.44
CA ASN A 281 3.34 -12.14 -10.75
C ASN A 281 2.15 -12.15 -11.73
N ASN A 282 1.31 -13.16 -11.64
CA ASN A 282 0.04 -13.22 -12.35
C ASN A 282 -1.11 -12.88 -11.39
N LEU A 283 -1.60 -11.65 -11.45
CA LEU A 283 -2.59 -11.13 -10.51
C LEU A 283 -3.94 -11.86 -10.59
N VAL A 284 -4.36 -12.27 -11.79
CA VAL A 284 -5.59 -13.03 -12.00
C VAL A 284 -5.49 -14.41 -11.35
N ALA A 285 -4.34 -15.08 -11.52
CA ALA A 285 -4.08 -16.36 -10.85
C ALA A 285 -4.02 -16.19 -9.33
N MET A 286 -3.36 -15.14 -8.82
CA MET A 286 -3.30 -14.83 -7.39
C MET A 286 -4.70 -14.56 -6.81
N ALA A 287 -5.57 -13.83 -7.51
CA ALA A 287 -6.94 -13.59 -7.07
C ALA A 287 -7.75 -14.90 -6.96
N LYS A 288 -7.56 -15.84 -7.89
CA LYS A 288 -8.21 -17.15 -7.85
C LYS A 288 -7.67 -18.05 -6.74
N GLU A 289 -6.35 -18.04 -6.51
CA GLU A 289 -5.68 -18.89 -5.53
C GLU A 289 -5.93 -18.41 -4.09
N PHE A 290 -5.78 -17.11 -3.85
CA PHE A 290 -5.87 -16.52 -2.51
C PHE A 290 -7.23 -15.86 -2.25
N GLY A 291 -8.21 -16.09 -3.10
CA GLY A 291 -9.50 -15.39 -3.07
C GLY A 291 -10.13 -15.35 -1.67
N ASP A 292 -10.08 -16.46 -0.92
CA ASP A 292 -10.66 -16.54 0.43
C ASP A 292 -9.91 -15.69 1.47
N ARG A 293 -8.72 -15.22 1.15
CA ARG A 293 -7.87 -14.36 2.00
C ARG A 293 -7.88 -12.90 1.60
N ILE A 294 -8.42 -12.57 0.42
CA ILE A 294 -8.45 -11.20 -0.08
C ILE A 294 -9.67 -10.50 0.48
N HIS A 295 -9.47 -9.51 1.35
CA HIS A 295 -10.54 -8.68 1.92
C HIS A 295 -10.45 -7.22 1.50
N PHE A 296 -9.31 -6.81 0.91
CA PHE A 296 -9.08 -5.47 0.40
C PHE A 296 -8.27 -5.51 -0.89
N VAL A 297 -8.57 -4.60 -1.82
CA VAL A 297 -7.93 -4.56 -3.14
C VAL A 297 -7.61 -3.13 -3.55
N HIS A 298 -6.39 -2.93 -4.04
CA HIS A 298 -5.98 -1.70 -4.73
C HIS A 298 -5.91 -1.99 -6.23
N LEU A 299 -6.80 -1.37 -7.00
CA LEU A 299 -6.89 -1.58 -8.45
C LEU A 299 -6.05 -0.56 -9.23
N ARG A 300 -4.90 -0.17 -8.68
CA ARG A 300 -3.91 0.68 -9.35
C ARG A 300 -3.21 -0.11 -10.45
N ASN A 301 -2.96 0.53 -11.59
CA ASN A 301 -2.19 -0.05 -12.67
C ASN A 301 -0.85 0.67 -12.86
N ILE A 302 0.10 0.01 -13.50
CA ILE A 302 1.44 0.52 -13.74
C ILE A 302 1.92 0.17 -15.14
N LYS A 303 2.94 0.88 -15.62
CA LYS A 303 3.69 0.57 -16.82
C LYS A 303 5.12 0.27 -16.43
N ARG A 304 5.58 -0.95 -16.73
CA ARG A 304 6.95 -1.42 -16.46
C ARG A 304 7.89 -0.98 -17.54
N GLU A 305 9.15 -0.72 -17.16
CA GLU A 305 10.27 -0.52 -18.06
C GLU A 305 11.23 -1.71 -17.96
N SER A 306 12.09 -1.88 -18.94
CA SER A 306 12.94 -3.07 -19.06
C SER A 306 14.05 -3.16 -18.00
N ASP A 307 14.36 -2.06 -17.33
CA ASP A 307 15.40 -1.96 -16.30
C ASP A 307 14.87 -2.19 -14.86
N GLY A 308 13.56 -2.41 -14.70
CA GLY A 308 12.91 -2.54 -13.40
C GLY A 308 12.25 -1.25 -12.90
N SER A 309 12.41 -0.15 -13.62
CA SER A 309 11.65 1.09 -13.39
C SER A 309 10.18 0.90 -13.76
N PHE A 310 9.31 1.73 -13.20
CA PHE A 310 7.89 1.75 -13.56
C PHE A 310 7.26 3.10 -13.20
N TYR A 311 6.16 3.41 -13.87
CA TYR A 311 5.30 4.54 -13.51
C TYR A 311 3.84 4.11 -13.40
N GLU A 312 3.06 4.85 -12.64
CA GLU A 312 1.64 4.58 -12.49
C GLU A 312 0.87 5.05 -13.72
N SER A 313 0.19 4.13 -14.38
CA SER A 313 -0.58 4.37 -15.60
C SER A 313 -2.05 4.68 -15.27
N ALA A 314 -2.83 5.06 -16.28
CA ALA A 314 -4.28 5.02 -16.18
C ALA A 314 -4.74 3.59 -15.83
N HIS A 315 -5.85 3.46 -15.10
CA HIS A 315 -6.25 2.21 -14.46
C HIS A 315 -6.45 1.05 -15.44
N LEU A 316 -6.93 1.32 -16.65
CA LEU A 316 -7.19 0.28 -17.67
C LEU A 316 -6.08 0.19 -18.75
N GLU A 317 -5.07 1.07 -18.73
CA GLU A 317 -4.08 1.19 -19.82
C GLU A 317 -2.68 0.67 -19.44
N GLY A 318 -2.50 0.14 -18.24
CA GLY A 318 -1.22 -0.39 -17.77
C GLY A 318 -0.91 -1.80 -18.26
N ASP A 319 0.12 -2.38 -17.66
CA ASP A 319 0.61 -3.72 -18.01
C ASP A 319 -0.11 -4.84 -17.24
N ASN A 320 -0.95 -4.50 -16.28
CA ASN A 320 -1.72 -5.47 -15.51
C ASN A 320 -3.13 -5.63 -16.09
N ASP A 321 -3.58 -6.87 -16.21
CA ASP A 321 -4.95 -7.19 -16.63
C ASP A 321 -5.96 -6.89 -15.52
N ILE A 322 -6.33 -5.61 -15.38
CA ILE A 322 -7.30 -5.16 -14.37
C ILE A 322 -8.70 -5.71 -14.64
N VAL A 323 -9.09 -5.87 -15.91
CA VAL A 323 -10.41 -6.41 -16.27
C VAL A 323 -10.52 -7.87 -15.85
N GLY A 324 -9.51 -8.70 -16.18
CA GLY A 324 -9.45 -10.09 -15.76
C GLY A 324 -9.34 -10.25 -14.25
N LEU A 325 -8.59 -9.34 -13.57
CA LEU A 325 -8.49 -9.31 -12.12
C LEU A 325 -9.86 -9.03 -11.46
N ILE A 326 -10.59 -8.02 -11.92
CA ILE A 326 -11.94 -7.71 -11.43
C ILE A 326 -12.88 -8.89 -11.65
N ALA A 327 -12.85 -9.52 -12.84
CA ALA A 327 -13.65 -10.70 -13.13
C ALA A 327 -13.36 -11.85 -12.14
N ALA A 328 -12.08 -12.11 -11.83
CA ALA A 328 -11.69 -13.14 -10.87
C ALA A 328 -12.18 -12.81 -9.45
N LEU A 329 -12.09 -11.54 -9.01
CA LEU A 329 -12.55 -11.09 -7.70
C LEU A 329 -14.08 -11.17 -7.57
N LEU A 330 -14.83 -10.79 -8.59
CA LEU A 330 -16.30 -10.96 -8.63
C LEU A 330 -16.70 -12.44 -8.54
N ALA A 331 -15.95 -13.32 -9.21
CA ALA A 331 -16.17 -14.76 -9.10
C ALA A 331 -15.85 -15.31 -7.69
N VAL A 332 -14.89 -14.69 -6.97
CA VAL A 332 -14.63 -15.02 -5.56
C VAL A 332 -15.78 -14.56 -4.66
N GLU A 333 -16.31 -13.35 -4.85
CA GLU A 333 -17.47 -12.88 -4.10
C GLU A 333 -18.72 -13.76 -4.34
N ALA A 334 -18.95 -14.17 -5.57
CA ALA A 334 -20.09 -15.00 -5.93
C ALA A 334 -20.09 -16.40 -5.28
N LYS A 335 -18.97 -16.88 -4.75
CA LYS A 335 -18.91 -18.13 -3.99
C LYS A 335 -19.48 -17.98 -2.57
N ASP A 336 -19.60 -16.77 -2.06
CA ASP A 336 -20.21 -16.52 -0.76
C ASP A 336 -21.74 -16.62 -0.85
N THR A 337 -22.27 -17.77 -0.40
CA THR A 337 -23.70 -18.04 -0.41
C THR A 337 -24.49 -17.22 0.61
N SER A 338 -23.81 -16.56 1.56
CA SER A 338 -24.45 -15.65 2.51
C SER A 338 -24.82 -14.31 1.89
N GLY A 339 -24.15 -13.94 0.78
CA GLY A 339 -24.29 -12.66 0.11
C GLY A 339 -23.74 -11.47 0.92
N GLN A 340 -23.01 -11.76 2.00
CA GLN A 340 -22.47 -10.72 2.91
C GLN A 340 -21.04 -10.30 2.56
N ARG A 341 -20.32 -11.11 1.76
CA ARG A 341 -18.95 -10.82 1.39
C ARG A 341 -18.91 -9.78 0.29
N ALA A 342 -18.46 -8.59 0.63
CA ALA A 342 -18.09 -7.54 -0.32
C ALA A 342 -16.63 -7.15 -0.13
N ILE A 343 -15.78 -7.48 -1.11
CA ILE A 343 -14.36 -7.11 -1.06
C ILE A 343 -14.25 -5.59 -1.22
N ALA A 344 -13.67 -4.92 -0.24
CA ALA A 344 -13.41 -3.49 -0.33
C ALA A 344 -12.36 -3.22 -1.42
N MET A 345 -12.65 -2.28 -2.33
CA MET A 345 -11.72 -1.89 -3.39
C MET A 345 -11.55 -0.38 -3.44
N ARG A 346 -10.39 0.08 -3.81
CA ARG A 346 -10.14 1.48 -4.14
C ARG A 346 -9.29 1.62 -5.40
N PRO A 347 -9.42 2.73 -6.14
CA PRO A 347 -8.55 3.00 -7.29
C PRO A 347 -7.09 3.16 -6.90
N ASP A 348 -6.80 3.31 -5.60
CA ASP A 348 -5.50 3.60 -5.00
C ASP A 348 -5.02 5.01 -5.33
N HIS A 349 -4.09 5.18 -6.25
CA HIS A 349 -3.64 6.48 -6.73
C HIS A 349 -4.38 6.89 -8.02
N GLY A 350 -4.31 8.19 -8.33
CA GLY A 350 -4.78 8.75 -9.59
C GLY A 350 -3.80 9.81 -10.09
N HIS A 351 -3.76 10.03 -11.40
CA HIS A 351 -2.93 11.08 -11.98
C HIS A 351 -3.36 12.47 -11.49
N THR A 352 -2.42 13.37 -11.28
CA THR A 352 -2.75 14.78 -11.04
C THR A 352 -3.07 15.42 -12.39
N LEU A 353 -4.35 15.79 -12.57
CA LEU A 353 -4.82 16.41 -13.79
C LEU A 353 -4.37 17.87 -13.86
N THR A 354 -4.27 18.43 -15.07
CA THR A 354 -3.83 19.83 -15.27
C THR A 354 -4.64 20.85 -14.50
N SER A 355 -5.93 20.57 -14.26
CA SER A 355 -6.82 21.42 -13.45
C SER A 355 -6.48 21.42 -11.95
N GLU A 356 -5.67 20.49 -11.49
CA GLU A 356 -5.36 20.29 -10.06
C GLU A 356 -3.89 20.57 -9.72
N GLN A 357 -3.00 20.65 -10.72
CA GLN A 357 -1.54 20.81 -10.52
C GLN A 357 -1.14 22.07 -9.75
N ALA A 358 -1.99 23.08 -9.73
CA ALA A 358 -1.73 24.33 -9.02
C ALA A 358 -2.14 24.31 -7.53
N ASP A 359 -2.80 23.28 -7.03
CA ASP A 359 -3.21 23.19 -5.62
C ASP A 359 -2.08 22.63 -4.75
N PRO A 360 -1.41 23.46 -3.92
CA PRO A 360 -0.27 23.02 -3.11
C PRO A 360 -0.65 22.07 -1.96
N ARG A 361 -1.95 21.87 -1.70
CA ARG A 361 -2.44 20.96 -0.65
C ARG A 361 -2.54 19.52 -1.16
N LEU A 362 -2.49 19.33 -2.48
CA LEU A 362 -2.60 18.01 -3.07
C LEU A 362 -1.43 17.11 -2.62
N LYS A 363 -1.80 15.92 -2.22
CA LYS A 363 -0.84 14.85 -1.97
C LYS A 363 -0.60 14.11 -3.30
N PRO A 364 0.64 13.96 -3.75
CA PRO A 364 0.95 13.23 -4.98
C PRO A 364 0.27 11.86 -5.02
N GLY A 365 -0.37 11.53 -6.15
CA GLY A 365 -1.16 10.31 -6.31
C GLY A 365 -2.57 10.34 -5.70
N TYR A 366 -2.91 11.36 -4.91
CA TYR A 366 -4.20 11.44 -4.20
C TYR A 366 -5.09 12.60 -4.66
N SER A 367 -4.93 13.06 -5.90
CA SER A 367 -5.81 14.07 -6.48
C SER A 367 -7.27 13.60 -6.52
N TYR A 368 -8.22 14.53 -6.40
CA TYR A 368 -9.64 14.20 -6.49
C TYR A 368 -10.02 13.76 -7.91
N GLY A 369 -9.69 14.55 -8.93
CA GLY A 369 -10.05 14.28 -10.31
C GLY A 369 -9.46 12.99 -10.84
N GLY A 370 -8.18 12.74 -10.62
CA GLY A 370 -7.53 11.51 -11.07
C GLY A 370 -8.08 10.25 -10.42
N ARG A 371 -8.32 10.26 -9.11
CA ARG A 371 -8.94 9.12 -8.42
C ARG A 371 -10.42 8.94 -8.80
N MET A 372 -11.17 10.03 -9.00
CA MET A 372 -12.55 9.97 -9.47
C MET A 372 -12.63 9.34 -10.88
N LYS A 373 -11.74 9.75 -11.81
CA LYS A 373 -11.60 9.13 -13.14
C LYS A 373 -11.34 7.62 -12.99
N GLY A 374 -10.35 7.23 -12.20
CA GLY A 374 -10.03 5.81 -11.97
C GLY A 374 -11.19 5.04 -11.36
N LEU A 375 -11.85 5.58 -10.33
CA LEU A 375 -13.00 4.92 -9.72
C LEU A 375 -14.15 4.73 -10.72
N ALA A 376 -14.41 5.73 -11.58
CA ALA A 376 -15.47 5.64 -12.60
C ALA A 376 -15.15 4.58 -13.67
N GLU A 377 -13.90 4.47 -14.11
CA GLU A 377 -13.44 3.45 -15.06
C GLU A 377 -13.61 2.05 -14.45
N LEU A 378 -13.15 1.83 -13.22
CA LEU A 378 -13.26 0.55 -12.52
C LEU A 378 -14.73 0.15 -12.25
N ARG A 379 -15.55 1.10 -11.83
CA ARG A 379 -17.00 0.92 -11.64
C ARG A 379 -17.67 0.50 -12.94
N GLY A 380 -17.31 1.11 -14.06
CA GLY A 380 -17.82 0.74 -15.38
C GLY A 380 -17.53 -0.72 -15.73
N VAL A 381 -16.30 -1.18 -15.45
CA VAL A 381 -15.90 -2.58 -15.63
C VAL A 381 -16.69 -3.50 -14.70
N ILE A 382 -16.79 -3.18 -13.41
CA ILE A 382 -17.55 -3.99 -12.43
C ILE A 382 -19.01 -4.14 -12.87
N HIS A 383 -19.67 -3.04 -13.25
CA HIS A 383 -21.06 -3.07 -13.70
C HIS A 383 -21.24 -3.89 -14.98
N ALA A 384 -20.34 -3.72 -15.96
CA ALA A 384 -20.39 -4.48 -17.21
C ALA A 384 -20.24 -5.99 -16.97
N LEU A 385 -19.24 -6.39 -16.18
CA LEU A 385 -18.99 -7.79 -15.85
C LEU A 385 -20.14 -8.41 -15.05
N THR A 386 -20.72 -7.68 -14.10
CA THR A 386 -21.87 -8.12 -13.33
C THR A 386 -23.10 -8.31 -14.22
N ALA A 387 -23.39 -7.34 -15.11
CA ALA A 387 -24.53 -7.42 -16.02
C ALA A 387 -24.41 -8.55 -17.04
N LEU A 388 -23.20 -8.88 -17.49
CA LEU A 388 -22.92 -9.94 -18.44
C LEU A 388 -22.90 -11.34 -17.80
N GLY A 389 -23.03 -11.45 -16.48
CA GLY A 389 -23.05 -12.72 -15.76
C GLY A 389 -21.76 -13.52 -15.89
N THR A 390 -20.58 -12.87 -15.88
CA THR A 390 -19.29 -13.54 -16.08
C THR A 390 -18.86 -14.47 -14.92
N GLY A 391 -19.73 -14.71 -13.94
CA GLY A 391 -19.54 -15.74 -12.91
C GLY A 391 -19.87 -17.17 -13.36
N GLU A 392 -20.49 -17.38 -14.52
CA GLU A 392 -21.02 -18.72 -14.96
C GLU A 392 -20.51 -19.20 -16.31
N ARG A 393 -19.52 -18.60 -16.93
CA ARG A 393 -18.94 -19.19 -18.16
C ARG A 393 -17.63 -19.88 -17.80
N SER A 394 -17.76 -21.17 -17.55
CA SER A 394 -16.78 -22.26 -17.37
C SER A 394 -15.58 -22.20 -18.28
#